data_2f37343d7c4bd77f2ef0847c530260b3
#
_entry.id   2f37343d7c4bd77f2ef0847c530260b3
#
_cell.length_a   1.000
_cell.length_b   1.000
_cell.length_c   1.000
_cell.angle_alpha   90.00
_cell.angle_beta   90.00
_cell.angle_gamma   90.00
#
_symmetry.space_group_name_H-M   'P 1'
#
loop_
_entity.id
_entity.type
_entity.pdbx_description
1 polymer ?
#
loop_
_entity_poly.entity_id
_entity_poly.type
_entity_poly.pdbx_seq_one_letter_code
_entity_poly.pdbx_strand_id
1 'polypeptide(L)'
;ISLACDSDVTIEAGESYEDAGFSANDNYDGDITDKVEADIQIDTRIVGDTTIVYSVKDSSGNEAFAERIVHVVDTTAPGIFLDGGDVYYVKKGSEYKEPGYSAVDICDGDVTDKVCVSGDVDTENTGRYTITYTVSDSSGNEARAERTIKVYMPMPDNAVNPGDKVVYLTFDDGPGPYTDKLLDIL
;
A
#
# COMPACT_ATOMS: atom_id res chain seq x y z
N ILE A 1 19.68 37.31 -0.44
CA ILE A 1 19.43 35.98 0.11
C ILE A 1 20.01 34.95 -0.84
N SER A 2 20.69 33.94 -0.30
CA SER A 2 21.15 32.76 -1.04
C SER A 2 20.55 31.54 -0.39
N LEU A 3 19.84 30.72 -1.17
CA LEU A 3 19.30 29.43 -0.71
C LEU A 3 20.42 28.39 -0.67
N ALA A 4 20.46 27.56 0.36
CA ALA A 4 21.26 26.35 0.37
C ALA A 4 20.55 25.29 -0.49
N CYS A 5 21.31 24.52 -1.28
CA CYS A 5 20.81 23.53 -2.23
C CYS A 5 19.88 24.13 -3.30
N ASP A 6 19.07 23.27 -3.95
CA ASP A 6 18.24 23.66 -5.07
C ASP A 6 17.02 24.49 -4.63
N SER A 7 16.59 25.41 -5.50
CA SER A 7 15.36 26.18 -5.34
C SER A 7 14.10 25.39 -5.69
N ASP A 8 14.25 24.27 -6.44
CA ASP A 8 13.18 23.34 -6.80
C ASP A 8 13.45 21.99 -6.14
N VAL A 9 12.54 21.55 -5.27
CA VAL A 9 12.68 20.33 -4.47
C VAL A 9 11.45 19.47 -4.69
N THR A 10 11.65 18.20 -5.01
CA THR A 10 10.56 17.22 -5.11
C THR A 10 10.63 16.27 -3.92
N ILE A 11 9.49 16.04 -3.28
CA ILE A 11 9.34 15.11 -2.17
C ILE A 11 8.14 14.19 -2.41
N GLU A 12 8.21 12.98 -1.88
CA GLU A 12 7.10 12.04 -1.89
C GLU A 12 6.06 12.44 -0.83
N ALA A 13 4.80 12.25 -1.15
CA ALA A 13 3.70 12.54 -0.25
C ALA A 13 3.80 11.74 1.06
N GLY A 14 3.54 12.41 2.19
CA GLY A 14 3.69 11.83 3.53
C GLY A 14 5.10 11.81 4.09
N GLU A 15 6.14 12.13 3.31
CA GLU A 15 7.48 12.34 3.83
C GLU A 15 7.59 13.68 4.56
N SER A 16 8.52 13.79 5.52
CA SER A 16 8.78 15.06 6.20
C SER A 16 9.62 15.97 5.33
N TYR A 17 9.19 17.22 5.18
CA TYR A 17 10.01 18.25 4.56
C TYR A 17 10.89 18.95 5.61
N GLU A 18 12.19 19.01 5.32
CA GLU A 18 13.15 19.80 6.07
C GLU A 18 13.82 20.80 5.12
N ASP A 19 13.71 22.09 5.44
CA ASP A 19 14.33 23.13 4.64
C ASP A 19 15.84 23.02 4.69
N ALA A 20 16.50 23.07 3.52
CA ALA A 20 17.96 22.94 3.43
C ALA A 20 18.72 24.17 3.98
N GLY A 21 18.00 25.24 4.30
CA GLY A 21 18.55 26.46 4.85
C GLY A 21 18.81 27.55 3.81
N PHE A 22 19.24 28.70 4.33
CA PHE A 22 19.52 29.91 3.57
C PHE A 22 20.57 30.76 4.28
N SER A 23 21.08 31.78 3.59
CA SER A 23 21.90 32.84 4.16
C SER A 23 21.56 34.18 3.52
N ALA A 24 21.80 35.28 4.24
CA ALA A 24 21.62 36.59 3.71
C ALA A 24 22.79 37.48 4.14
N ASN A 25 23.37 38.20 3.18
CA ASN A 25 24.48 39.09 3.43
C ASN A 25 24.23 40.43 2.72
N ASP A 26 24.43 41.52 3.44
CA ASP A 26 24.36 42.86 2.94
C ASP A 26 25.76 43.48 2.91
N ASN A 27 26.01 44.36 1.94
CA ASN A 27 27.34 44.99 1.76
C ASN A 27 27.70 45.99 2.87
N TYR A 28 26.72 46.51 3.60
CA TYR A 28 26.90 47.47 4.69
C TYR A 28 26.65 46.85 6.08
N ASP A 29 25.55 46.10 6.22
CA ASP A 29 25.15 45.48 7.49
C ASP A 29 25.86 44.15 7.76
N GLY A 30 26.50 43.56 6.74
CA GLY A 30 27.16 42.27 6.86
C GLY A 30 26.16 41.09 6.83
N ASP A 31 26.39 40.10 7.68
CA ASP A 31 25.52 38.93 7.81
C ASP A 31 24.20 39.33 8.51
N ILE A 32 23.11 39.18 7.79
CA ILE A 32 21.74 39.46 8.24
C ILE A 32 20.85 38.23 8.14
N THR A 33 21.42 37.03 8.13
CA THR A 33 20.71 35.75 8.00
C THR A 33 19.66 35.58 9.09
N ASP A 34 19.92 36.04 10.30
CA ASP A 34 19.00 35.98 11.44
C ASP A 34 17.76 36.87 11.31
N LYS A 35 17.75 37.80 10.32
CA LYS A 35 16.62 38.66 10.01
C LYS A 35 15.75 38.13 8.87
N VAL A 36 16.09 36.99 8.28
CA VAL A 36 15.29 36.39 7.21
C VAL A 36 14.00 35.83 7.80
N GLU A 37 12.88 36.21 7.23
CA GLU A 37 11.55 35.69 7.54
C GLU A 37 11.11 34.74 6.43
N ALA A 38 10.60 33.55 6.81
CA ALA A 38 10.01 32.57 5.89
C ALA A 38 8.95 31.74 6.61
N ASP A 39 7.87 31.43 5.92
CA ASP A 39 6.89 30.43 6.36
C ASP A 39 7.22 29.10 5.71
N ILE A 40 7.77 28.16 6.49
CA ILE A 40 8.28 26.87 6.03
C ILE A 40 7.28 25.73 6.36
N GLN A 41 6.01 26.05 6.59
CA GLN A 41 5.00 25.04 6.90
C GLN A 41 4.43 24.44 5.60
N ILE A 42 4.68 23.13 5.40
CA ILE A 42 4.19 22.38 4.22
C ILE A 42 3.41 21.15 4.72
N ASP A 43 2.16 21.02 4.26
CA ASP A 43 1.43 19.74 4.43
C ASP A 43 1.80 18.80 3.27
N THR A 44 2.69 17.89 3.56
CA THR A 44 3.21 16.93 2.58
C THR A 44 2.22 15.84 2.18
N ARG A 45 1.00 15.81 2.76
CA ARG A 45 -0.08 14.92 2.31
C ARG A 45 -0.93 15.51 1.20
N ILE A 46 -0.68 16.76 0.85
CA ILE A 46 -1.38 17.45 -0.24
C ILE A 46 -0.46 17.51 -1.44
N VAL A 47 -0.79 16.74 -2.48
CA VAL A 47 -0.06 16.74 -3.76
C VAL A 47 -0.19 18.11 -4.43
N GLY A 48 0.94 18.65 -4.91
CA GLY A 48 1.00 19.93 -5.60
C GLY A 48 2.23 20.74 -5.23
N ASP A 49 2.26 21.98 -5.69
CA ASP A 49 3.37 22.89 -5.52
C ASP A 49 3.10 23.87 -4.39
N THR A 50 4.10 24.02 -3.51
CA THR A 50 4.11 25.04 -2.46
C THR A 50 5.34 25.91 -2.64
N THR A 51 5.14 27.24 -2.69
CA THR A 51 6.26 28.19 -2.75
C THR A 51 6.55 28.77 -1.37
N ILE A 52 7.77 28.57 -0.91
CA ILE A 52 8.31 29.21 0.29
C ILE A 52 8.98 30.52 -0.15
N VAL A 53 8.52 31.64 0.38
CA VAL A 53 9.09 32.95 0.13
C VAL A 53 9.95 33.36 1.33
N TYR A 54 11.23 33.60 1.08
CA TYR A 54 12.17 34.15 2.04
C TYR A 54 12.29 35.64 1.81
N SER A 55 12.17 36.42 2.86
CA SER A 55 12.30 37.89 2.79
C SER A 55 13.25 38.39 3.85
N VAL A 56 13.99 39.43 3.54
CA VAL A 56 14.88 40.10 4.48
C VAL A 56 14.92 41.62 4.21
N LYS A 57 15.09 42.39 5.27
CA LYS A 57 15.18 43.84 5.19
C LYS A 57 16.47 44.30 5.87
N ASP A 58 17.26 45.16 5.18
CA ASP A 58 18.45 45.78 5.74
C ASP A 58 18.11 46.95 6.71
N SER A 59 19.12 47.52 7.37
CA SER A 59 18.93 48.66 8.26
C SER A 59 18.50 49.95 7.54
N SER A 60 18.70 50.04 6.22
CA SER A 60 18.31 51.15 5.37
C SER A 60 16.87 51.03 4.85
N GLY A 61 16.23 49.86 5.03
CA GLY A 61 14.91 49.57 4.61
C GLY A 61 14.81 48.95 3.20
N ASN A 62 15.93 48.52 2.62
CA ASN A 62 15.88 47.78 1.35
C ASN A 62 15.47 46.34 1.61
N GLU A 63 14.63 45.77 0.72
CA GLU A 63 14.12 44.43 0.83
C GLU A 63 14.70 43.51 -0.26
N ALA A 64 14.95 42.26 0.08
CA ALA A 64 15.33 41.19 -0.84
C ALA A 64 14.47 39.97 -0.61
N PHE A 65 14.22 39.24 -1.69
CA PHE A 65 13.39 38.03 -1.69
C PHE A 65 14.12 36.89 -2.39
N ALA A 66 13.82 35.67 -1.95
CA ALA A 66 14.15 34.45 -2.65
C ALA A 66 12.98 33.48 -2.52
N GLU A 67 12.86 32.55 -3.43
CA GLU A 67 11.78 31.57 -3.45
C GLU A 67 12.33 30.15 -3.59
N ARG A 68 11.71 29.21 -2.87
CA ARG A 68 11.90 27.79 -3.07
C ARG A 68 10.56 27.16 -3.36
N ILE A 69 10.49 26.36 -4.44
CA ILE A 69 9.29 25.60 -4.82
C ILE A 69 9.48 24.18 -4.31
N VAL A 70 8.51 23.68 -3.57
CA VAL A 70 8.46 22.29 -3.10
C VAL A 70 7.30 21.61 -3.82
N HIS A 71 7.64 20.62 -4.64
CA HIS A 71 6.72 19.77 -5.38
C HIS A 71 6.42 18.52 -4.55
N VAL A 72 5.23 18.41 -4.00
CA VAL A 72 4.76 17.19 -3.36
C VAL A 72 4.15 16.32 -4.44
N VAL A 73 4.74 15.16 -4.68
CA VAL A 73 4.27 14.15 -5.64
C VAL A 73 3.81 12.90 -4.90
N ASP A 74 2.86 12.19 -5.48
CA ASP A 74 2.41 10.90 -4.99
C ASP A 74 2.68 9.85 -6.08
N THR A 75 3.65 9.00 -5.82
CA THR A 75 4.04 7.88 -6.69
C THR A 75 3.82 6.52 -6.02
N THR A 76 3.23 6.52 -4.83
CA THR A 76 3.01 5.35 -4.00
C THR A 76 1.59 4.82 -4.19
N ALA A 77 1.48 3.56 -4.62
CA ALA A 77 0.18 2.92 -4.80
C ALA A 77 -0.50 2.59 -3.45
N PRO A 78 -1.84 2.54 -3.42
CA PRO A 78 -2.61 2.14 -2.25
C PRO A 78 -2.23 0.76 -1.72
N GLY A 79 -2.31 0.55 -0.42
CA GLY A 79 -2.20 -0.77 0.20
C GLY A 79 -3.54 -1.49 0.19
N ILE A 80 -3.60 -2.74 -0.33
CA ILE A 80 -4.79 -3.61 -0.26
C ILE A 80 -4.57 -4.65 0.84
N PHE A 81 -5.54 -4.79 1.74
CA PHE A 81 -5.54 -5.72 2.86
C PHE A 81 -6.72 -6.69 2.70
N LEU A 82 -6.45 -8.01 2.73
CA LEU A 82 -7.45 -9.05 2.57
C LEU A 82 -7.82 -9.66 3.93
N ASP A 83 -9.08 -9.54 4.33
CA ASP A 83 -9.59 -10.17 5.54
C ASP A 83 -9.59 -11.70 5.37
N GLY A 84 -9.12 -12.43 6.39
CA GLY A 84 -9.00 -13.90 6.31
C GLY A 84 -7.80 -14.39 5.49
N GLY A 85 -6.94 -13.48 4.99
CA GLY A 85 -5.70 -13.80 4.30
C GLY A 85 -5.84 -14.03 2.80
N ASP A 86 -4.73 -14.37 2.17
CA ASP A 86 -4.58 -14.58 0.72
C ASP A 86 -4.97 -15.99 0.24
N VAL A 87 -5.21 -16.92 1.17
CA VAL A 87 -5.69 -18.28 0.87
C VAL A 87 -6.95 -18.57 1.68
N TYR A 88 -8.03 -18.92 1.00
CA TYR A 88 -9.29 -19.24 1.63
C TYR A 88 -9.81 -20.63 1.18
N TYR A 89 -10.36 -21.41 2.11
CA TYR A 89 -10.80 -22.76 1.86
C TYR A 89 -12.33 -22.84 1.84
N VAL A 90 -12.89 -23.44 0.79
CA VAL A 90 -14.32 -23.63 0.62
C VAL A 90 -14.61 -25.12 0.41
N LYS A 91 -15.57 -25.65 1.15
CA LYS A 91 -16.05 -27.02 0.94
C LYS A 91 -16.80 -27.10 -0.38
N LYS A 92 -16.54 -28.13 -1.20
CA LYS A 92 -17.30 -28.40 -2.43
C LYS A 92 -18.83 -28.38 -2.16
N GLY A 93 -19.57 -27.67 -3.01
CA GLY A 93 -21.02 -27.48 -2.89
C GLY A 93 -21.48 -26.50 -1.84
N SER A 94 -20.55 -25.80 -1.15
CA SER A 94 -20.87 -24.72 -0.23
C SER A 94 -20.76 -23.38 -0.94
N GLU A 95 -21.58 -22.40 -0.54
CA GLU A 95 -21.47 -21.03 -1.06
C GLU A 95 -20.15 -20.40 -0.65
N TYR A 96 -19.42 -19.78 -1.59
CA TYR A 96 -18.31 -18.89 -1.29
C TYR A 96 -18.86 -17.53 -0.86
N LYS A 97 -18.41 -17.05 0.28
CA LYS A 97 -18.67 -15.70 0.75
C LYS A 97 -17.35 -14.98 0.90
N GLU A 98 -17.24 -13.81 0.26
CA GLU A 98 -16.07 -12.95 0.39
C GLU A 98 -15.88 -12.54 1.86
N PRO A 99 -14.71 -12.84 2.49
CA PRO A 99 -14.48 -12.49 3.90
C PRO A 99 -14.38 -10.97 4.13
N GLY A 100 -14.00 -10.24 3.11
CA GLY A 100 -13.80 -8.80 3.15
C GLY A 100 -12.41 -8.38 2.70
N TYR A 101 -12.27 -7.07 2.50
CA TYR A 101 -11.01 -6.41 2.15
C TYR A 101 -11.10 -4.93 2.51
N SER A 102 -9.95 -4.28 2.58
CA SER A 102 -9.85 -2.82 2.70
C SER A 102 -8.68 -2.32 1.87
N ALA A 103 -8.71 -1.02 1.52
CA ALA A 103 -7.61 -0.37 0.84
C ALA A 103 -7.40 1.04 1.39
N VAL A 104 -6.14 1.41 1.62
CA VAL A 104 -5.76 2.71 2.18
C VAL A 104 -4.59 3.29 1.41
N ASP A 105 -4.68 4.56 1.14
CA ASP A 105 -3.65 5.37 0.52
C ASP A 105 -3.18 6.49 1.44
N ILE A 106 -1.94 6.99 1.27
CA ILE A 106 -1.38 8.03 2.14
C ILE A 106 -2.02 9.40 1.89
N CYS A 107 -2.39 9.70 0.64
CA CYS A 107 -3.01 10.96 0.23
C CYS A 107 -4.52 10.89 0.23
N ASP A 108 -5.07 9.83 -0.38
CA ASP A 108 -6.51 9.65 -0.58
C ASP A 108 -7.23 9.11 0.68
N GLY A 109 -6.48 8.55 1.63
CA GLY A 109 -7.03 7.90 2.82
C GLY A 109 -7.68 6.56 2.50
N ASP A 110 -8.89 6.33 3.00
CA ASP A 110 -9.65 5.10 2.73
C ASP A 110 -10.19 5.10 1.29
N VAL A 111 -9.70 4.16 0.48
CA VAL A 111 -10.09 3.96 -0.92
C VAL A 111 -10.77 2.59 -1.14
N THR A 112 -11.27 1.98 -0.08
CA THR A 112 -11.90 0.65 -0.09
C THR A 112 -13.07 0.57 -1.08
N ASP A 113 -13.85 1.62 -1.20
CA ASP A 113 -15.00 1.71 -2.10
C ASP A 113 -14.61 1.79 -3.58
N LYS A 114 -13.35 2.13 -3.89
CA LYS A 114 -12.78 2.15 -5.24
C LYS A 114 -12.22 0.79 -5.68
N VAL A 115 -12.15 -0.21 -4.79
CA VAL A 115 -11.61 -1.54 -5.13
C VAL A 115 -12.51 -2.26 -6.11
N CYS A 116 -11.94 -2.64 -7.26
CA CYS A 116 -12.57 -3.51 -8.23
C CYS A 116 -12.21 -4.96 -7.93
N VAL A 117 -13.23 -5.81 -7.76
CA VAL A 117 -13.06 -7.24 -7.52
C VAL A 117 -13.45 -8.02 -8.76
N SER A 118 -12.62 -8.95 -9.19
CA SER A 118 -12.84 -9.79 -10.37
C SER A 118 -12.42 -11.24 -10.13
N GLY A 119 -13.00 -12.14 -10.89
CA GLY A 119 -12.80 -13.59 -10.79
C GLY A 119 -14.06 -14.30 -10.31
N ASP A 120 -14.17 -15.57 -10.68
CA ASP A 120 -15.30 -16.43 -10.33
C ASP A 120 -14.81 -17.66 -9.57
N VAL A 121 -15.61 -18.12 -8.62
CA VAL A 121 -15.35 -19.33 -7.84
C VAL A 121 -16.43 -20.36 -8.14
N ASP A 122 -16.04 -21.42 -8.87
CA ASP A 122 -16.93 -22.58 -9.08
C ASP A 122 -16.79 -23.54 -7.90
N THR A 123 -17.73 -23.47 -6.97
CA THR A 123 -17.73 -24.32 -5.77
C THR A 123 -18.22 -25.73 -6.02
N GLU A 124 -18.79 -26.03 -7.20
CA GLU A 124 -19.22 -27.37 -7.60
C GLU A 124 -18.05 -28.24 -8.07
N ASN A 125 -16.91 -27.65 -8.38
CA ASN A 125 -15.71 -28.34 -8.79
C ASN A 125 -14.55 -28.06 -7.84
N THR A 126 -13.87 -29.12 -7.39
CA THR A 126 -12.65 -28.98 -6.59
C THR A 126 -11.56 -28.35 -7.44
N GLY A 127 -10.81 -27.42 -6.86
CA GLY A 127 -9.78 -26.71 -7.60
C GLY A 127 -9.24 -25.49 -6.87
N ARG A 128 -8.45 -24.71 -7.62
CA ARG A 128 -7.96 -23.41 -7.19
C ARG A 128 -8.55 -22.34 -8.10
N TYR A 129 -9.15 -21.36 -7.48
CA TYR A 129 -9.74 -20.19 -8.15
C TYR A 129 -9.07 -18.95 -7.61
N THR A 130 -8.93 -17.93 -8.44
CA THR A 130 -8.29 -16.67 -8.05
C THR A 130 -9.30 -15.53 -8.12
N ILE A 131 -9.43 -14.80 -7.02
CA ILE A 131 -10.10 -13.51 -6.99
C ILE A 131 -9.01 -12.44 -7.00
N THR A 132 -9.17 -11.47 -7.89
CA THR A 132 -8.23 -10.33 -8.06
C THR A 132 -8.91 -9.07 -7.58
N TYR A 133 -8.16 -8.29 -6.80
CA TYR A 133 -8.54 -6.97 -6.28
C TYR A 133 -7.62 -5.95 -6.90
N THR A 134 -8.17 -4.89 -7.49
CA THR A 134 -7.40 -3.78 -8.06
C THR A 134 -7.97 -2.45 -7.55
N VAL A 135 -7.13 -1.49 -7.30
CA VAL A 135 -7.50 -0.14 -6.89
C VAL A 135 -6.46 0.86 -7.41
N SER A 136 -6.91 2.03 -7.79
CA SER A 136 -6.04 3.16 -8.13
C SER A 136 -6.38 4.35 -7.23
N ASP A 137 -5.35 5.08 -6.83
CA ASP A 137 -5.50 6.38 -6.15
C ASP A 137 -5.88 7.50 -7.14
N SER A 138 -5.95 8.73 -6.65
CA SER A 138 -6.23 9.90 -7.46
C SER A 138 -5.04 10.38 -8.31
N SER A 139 -3.83 9.94 -7.94
CA SER A 139 -2.58 10.21 -8.67
C SER A 139 -2.36 9.23 -9.83
N GLY A 140 -3.14 8.14 -9.89
CA GLY A 140 -3.10 7.11 -10.92
C GLY A 140 -2.17 5.94 -10.61
N ASN A 141 -1.66 5.81 -9.38
CA ASN A 141 -0.89 4.65 -8.98
C ASN A 141 -1.84 3.48 -8.70
N GLU A 142 -1.52 2.30 -9.27
CA GLU A 142 -2.37 1.12 -9.19
C GLU A 142 -1.78 0.05 -8.28
N ALA A 143 -2.63 -0.49 -7.41
CA ALA A 143 -2.33 -1.66 -6.58
C ALA A 143 -3.16 -2.87 -7.01
N ARG A 144 -2.58 -4.07 -6.84
CA ARG A 144 -3.22 -5.34 -7.11
C ARG A 144 -2.93 -6.34 -6.00
N ALA A 145 -3.96 -7.07 -5.58
CA ALA A 145 -3.85 -8.21 -4.68
C ALA A 145 -4.64 -9.40 -5.23
N GLU A 146 -4.29 -10.59 -4.80
CA GLU A 146 -4.98 -11.83 -5.21
C GLU A 146 -5.31 -12.69 -4.00
N ARG A 147 -6.50 -13.29 -4.02
CA ARG A 147 -6.90 -14.33 -3.08
C ARG A 147 -7.09 -15.64 -3.81
N THR A 148 -6.41 -16.69 -3.36
CA THR A 148 -6.57 -18.04 -3.85
C THR A 148 -7.68 -18.75 -3.06
N ILE A 149 -8.75 -19.15 -3.73
CA ILE A 149 -9.80 -19.95 -3.15
C ILE A 149 -9.55 -21.42 -3.49
N LYS A 150 -9.39 -22.25 -2.46
CA LYS A 150 -9.21 -23.70 -2.61
C LYS A 150 -10.53 -24.41 -2.30
N VAL A 151 -11.20 -24.86 -3.36
CA VAL A 151 -12.39 -25.69 -3.22
C VAL A 151 -11.94 -27.14 -2.99
N TYR A 152 -12.28 -27.69 -1.84
CA TYR A 152 -11.87 -29.03 -1.44
C TYR A 152 -13.07 -29.96 -1.19
N MET A 153 -12.87 -31.24 -1.40
CA MET A 153 -13.81 -32.27 -0.97
C MET A 153 -13.43 -32.69 0.44
N PRO A 154 -14.33 -32.55 1.43
CA PRO A 154 -14.04 -33.06 2.76
C PRO A 154 -13.90 -34.57 2.69
N MET A 155 -12.97 -35.12 3.43
CA MET A 155 -12.97 -36.57 3.63
C MET A 155 -14.29 -37.00 4.24
N PRO A 156 -14.89 -38.12 3.78
CA PRO A 156 -16.10 -38.63 4.41
C PRO A 156 -15.80 -38.82 5.90
N ASP A 157 -16.74 -38.38 6.73
CA ASP A 157 -16.71 -38.67 8.16
C ASP A 157 -17.00 -40.17 8.32
N ASN A 158 -15.99 -40.99 8.08
CA ASN A 158 -16.07 -42.42 8.32
C ASN A 158 -16.17 -42.57 9.84
N ALA A 159 -17.40 -42.71 10.34
CA ALA A 159 -17.62 -43.15 11.68
C ALA A 159 -16.96 -44.52 11.85
N VAL A 160 -15.75 -44.52 12.41
CA VAL A 160 -15.02 -45.72 12.74
C VAL A 160 -15.78 -46.41 13.86
N ASN A 161 -16.31 -47.57 13.62
CA ASN A 161 -16.96 -48.34 14.65
C ASN A 161 -15.94 -48.87 15.68
N PRO A 162 -16.27 -48.93 16.97
CA PRO A 162 -15.39 -49.51 17.94
C PRO A 162 -15.06 -50.96 17.55
N GLY A 163 -13.77 -51.20 17.27
CA GLY A 163 -13.27 -52.50 16.80
C GLY A 163 -12.73 -52.54 15.37
N ASP A 164 -12.97 -51.50 14.58
CA ASP A 164 -12.38 -51.38 13.26
C ASP A 164 -10.85 -51.14 13.37
N LYS A 165 -10.11 -51.82 12.51
CA LYS A 165 -8.69 -51.53 12.36
C LYS A 165 -8.53 -50.35 11.42
N VAL A 166 -8.12 -49.21 11.97
CA VAL A 166 -8.00 -47.95 11.21
C VAL A 166 -6.54 -47.62 11.01
N VAL A 167 -6.16 -47.32 9.77
CA VAL A 167 -4.85 -46.79 9.42
C VAL A 167 -5.04 -45.36 8.97
N TYR A 168 -4.43 -44.43 9.67
CA TYR A 168 -4.36 -43.03 9.26
C TYR A 168 -3.13 -42.81 8.40
N LEU A 169 -3.33 -42.40 7.15
CA LEU A 169 -2.23 -41.99 6.27
C LEU A 169 -2.25 -40.46 6.18
N THR A 170 -1.17 -39.84 6.61
CA THR A 170 -0.97 -38.39 6.44
C THR A 170 0.02 -38.16 5.32
N PHE A 171 -0.31 -37.24 4.42
CA PHE A 171 0.56 -36.79 3.33
C PHE A 171 0.84 -35.32 3.54
N ASP A 172 2.08 -34.99 3.89
CA ASP A 172 2.48 -33.61 4.19
C ASP A 172 2.50 -32.71 2.95
N ASP A 173 2.72 -33.31 1.76
CA ASP A 173 2.84 -32.57 0.49
C ASP A 173 1.61 -32.69 -0.43
N GLY A 174 0.49 -33.22 0.08
CA GLY A 174 -0.72 -33.51 -0.71
C GLY A 174 -0.59 -34.80 -1.57
N PRO A 175 -1.65 -35.12 -2.34
CA PRO A 175 -1.66 -36.35 -3.14
C PRO A 175 -0.57 -36.30 -4.22
N GLY A 176 0.36 -37.24 -4.17
CA GLY A 176 1.38 -37.46 -5.19
C GLY A 176 0.94 -38.43 -6.28
N PRO A 177 1.73 -38.63 -7.35
CA PRO A 177 1.37 -39.48 -8.52
C PRO A 177 1.18 -40.96 -8.19
N TYR A 178 1.47 -41.39 -6.98
CA TYR A 178 1.31 -42.76 -6.52
C TYR A 178 0.20 -42.98 -5.47
N THR A 179 -0.51 -41.89 -5.10
CA THR A 179 -1.53 -41.94 -4.04
C THR A 179 -2.71 -42.85 -4.45
N ASP A 180 -3.12 -42.80 -5.73
CA ASP A 180 -4.21 -43.65 -6.25
C ASP A 180 -3.86 -45.14 -6.16
N LYS A 181 -2.58 -45.50 -6.47
CA LYS A 181 -2.15 -46.89 -6.38
C LYS A 181 -2.06 -47.38 -4.93
N LEU A 182 -1.79 -46.50 -3.98
CA LEU A 182 -1.76 -46.84 -2.56
C LEU A 182 -3.18 -47.08 -2.02
N LEU A 183 -4.15 -46.32 -2.45
CA LEU A 183 -5.57 -46.47 -2.10
C LEU A 183 -6.20 -47.73 -2.67
N ASP A 184 -5.70 -48.25 -3.82
CA ASP A 184 -6.15 -49.51 -4.43
C ASP A 184 -5.67 -50.74 -3.67
N ILE A 185 -4.70 -50.59 -2.74
CA ILE A 185 -4.11 -51.68 -1.97
C ILE A 185 -4.76 -51.83 -0.56
N LEU A 186 -5.40 -50.76 -0.09
CA LEU A 186 -6.03 -50.68 1.24
C LEU A 186 -7.52 -51.00 1.17
#